data_c2ba03cd45c96091f90174ac275e60c6
#
_entry.id   c2ba03cd45c96091f90174ac275e60c6
#
_cell.length_a   1.000
_cell.length_b   1.000
_cell.length_c   1.000
_cell.angle_alpha   90.00
_cell.angle_beta   90.00
_cell.angle_gamma   90.00
#
_symmetry.space_group_name_H-M   'P 1'
#
loop_
_entity.id
_entity.type
_entity.pdbx_description
1 polymer ?
#
loop_
_entity_poly.entity_id
_entity_poly.type
_entity_poly.pdbx_seq_one_letter_code
_entity_poly.pdbx_strand_id
1 'polypeptide(L)'
;MVELKKFKRKKIFIFALLLAFIFPLLGTVLIIKGNSSDFSSINNFIREESGFLLLMPILVLLAINSFFLELDNNTMKNLLVIPISKKNIIISKLIVLLIFSIIFQIVGFGIGALMSLVFKIPLDGLGLNFILAIATGIVLWAAALPCITLVIWFDKSYLLSVIIVFIYTLTNYIMHFSEGIIMQPIGFNLGTLMPIPLIFRWLYQFNIPVGDVQIEFFNRFSEYFVSSPLCFSILLIESIICILLMIRIYKRREI
;
A
#
# COMPACT_ATOMS: atom_id res chain seq x y z
N MET A 1 6.03 13.69 -16.44
CA MET A 1 6.98 12.81 -17.17
C MET A 1 8.43 12.84 -16.64
N VAL A 2 8.98 13.97 -16.22
CA VAL A 2 10.36 14.08 -15.72
C VAL A 2 10.58 13.24 -14.45
N GLU A 3 9.66 13.29 -13.48
CA GLU A 3 9.76 12.53 -12.23
C GLU A 3 9.77 11.00 -12.45
N LEU A 4 8.91 10.48 -13.32
CA LEU A 4 8.92 9.06 -13.69
C LEU A 4 10.26 8.59 -14.29
N LYS A 5 10.90 9.43 -15.10
CA LYS A 5 12.24 9.12 -15.66
C LYS A 5 13.33 9.11 -14.59
N LYS A 6 13.24 10.00 -13.60
CA LYS A 6 14.16 10.03 -12.45
C LYS A 6 14.01 8.77 -11.58
N PHE A 7 12.77 8.34 -11.31
CA PHE A 7 12.48 7.13 -10.54
C PHE A 7 13.04 5.86 -11.19
N LYS A 8 12.85 5.71 -12.50
CA LYS A 8 13.29 4.53 -13.26
C LYS A 8 14.79 4.25 -13.20
N ARG A 9 15.61 5.30 -12.93
CA ARG A 9 17.08 5.20 -12.83
C ARG A 9 17.59 4.85 -11.44
N LYS A 10 16.71 4.77 -10.42
CA LYS A 10 17.13 4.52 -9.05
C LYS A 10 17.20 3.02 -8.77
N LYS A 11 18.30 2.56 -8.17
CA LYS A 11 18.48 1.14 -7.77
C LYS A 11 17.35 0.64 -6.87
N ILE A 12 16.86 1.49 -5.97
CA ILE A 12 15.75 1.14 -5.06
C ILE A 12 14.44 0.85 -5.80
N PHE A 13 14.21 1.50 -6.94
CA PHE A 13 13.03 1.23 -7.78
C PHE A 13 13.12 -0.15 -8.44
N ILE A 14 14.31 -0.52 -8.94
CA ILE A 14 14.56 -1.85 -9.52
C ILE A 14 14.39 -2.92 -8.46
N PHE A 15 14.94 -2.70 -7.27
CA PHE A 15 14.80 -3.61 -6.12
C PHE A 15 13.33 -3.79 -5.73
N ALA A 16 12.56 -2.70 -5.67
CA ALA A 16 11.14 -2.73 -5.37
C ALA A 16 10.33 -3.53 -6.42
N LEU A 17 10.68 -3.40 -7.71
CA LEU A 17 10.07 -4.20 -8.77
C LEU A 17 10.44 -5.69 -8.68
N LEU A 18 11.68 -6.00 -8.31
CA LEU A 18 12.10 -7.39 -8.07
C LEU A 18 11.31 -8.03 -6.92
N LEU A 19 11.08 -7.30 -5.84
CA LEU A 19 10.25 -7.77 -4.73
C LEU A 19 8.78 -7.96 -5.16
N ALA A 20 8.24 -7.06 -6.00
CA ALA A 20 6.90 -7.20 -6.57
C ALA A 20 6.73 -8.48 -7.40
N PHE A 21 7.83 -9.03 -7.92
CA PHE A 21 7.84 -10.27 -8.69
C PHE A 21 8.11 -11.50 -7.82
N ILE A 22 9.18 -11.47 -7.03
CA ILE A 22 9.69 -12.64 -6.30
C ILE A 22 8.71 -13.05 -5.18
N PHE A 23 8.18 -12.08 -4.43
CA PHE A 23 7.36 -12.40 -3.27
C PHE A 23 6.01 -13.05 -3.63
N PRO A 24 5.22 -12.55 -4.60
CA PRO A 24 4.02 -13.24 -5.06
C PRO A 24 4.32 -14.63 -5.63
N LEU A 25 5.44 -14.80 -6.32
CA LEU A 25 5.85 -16.09 -6.87
C LEU A 25 6.10 -17.12 -5.76
N LEU A 26 6.92 -16.76 -4.76
CA LEU A 26 7.20 -17.63 -3.62
C LEU A 26 5.94 -17.93 -2.80
N GLY A 27 5.13 -16.90 -2.52
CA GLY A 27 3.89 -17.03 -1.77
C GLY A 27 2.88 -17.94 -2.46
N THR A 28 2.71 -17.81 -3.77
CA THR A 28 1.83 -18.69 -4.54
C THR A 28 2.26 -20.16 -4.45
N VAL A 29 3.57 -20.43 -4.56
CA VAL A 29 4.10 -21.81 -4.40
C VAL A 29 3.81 -22.35 -3.01
N LEU A 30 3.92 -21.54 -1.95
CA LEU A 30 3.63 -21.96 -0.58
C LEU A 30 2.15 -22.30 -0.39
N ILE A 31 1.24 -21.48 -0.92
CA ILE A 31 -0.22 -21.71 -0.83
C ILE A 31 -0.61 -22.97 -1.56
N ILE A 32 -0.11 -23.17 -2.76
CA ILE A 32 -0.42 -24.37 -3.56
C ILE A 32 0.06 -25.65 -2.85
N LYS A 33 1.23 -25.62 -2.20
CA LYS A 33 1.72 -26.75 -1.39
C LYS A 33 0.90 -26.98 -0.13
N GLY A 34 0.24 -25.95 0.39
CA GLY A 34 -0.63 -26.02 1.58
C GLY A 34 -2.05 -26.54 1.32
N ASN A 35 -2.35 -27.07 0.13
CA ASN A 35 -3.67 -27.57 -0.30
C ASN A 35 -4.81 -26.52 -0.30
N SER A 36 -4.53 -25.24 -0.19
CA SER A 36 -5.50 -24.15 -0.32
C SER A 36 -5.43 -23.56 -1.75
N SER A 37 -5.74 -24.38 -2.75
CA SER A 37 -5.40 -24.10 -4.14
C SER A 37 -6.57 -23.60 -4.99
N ASP A 38 -7.28 -22.59 -4.54
CA ASP A 38 -8.17 -21.81 -5.41
C ASP A 38 -7.55 -20.48 -5.81
N PHE A 39 -7.93 -19.96 -6.98
CA PHE A 39 -7.39 -18.71 -7.53
C PHE A 39 -7.67 -17.52 -6.65
N SER A 40 -8.81 -17.49 -5.97
CA SER A 40 -9.19 -16.40 -5.08
C SER A 40 -8.27 -16.32 -3.86
N SER A 41 -7.99 -17.46 -3.20
CA SER A 41 -7.08 -17.53 -2.05
C SER A 41 -5.65 -17.10 -2.41
N ILE A 42 -5.16 -17.48 -3.59
CA ILE A 42 -3.86 -17.02 -4.09
C ILE A 42 -3.82 -15.49 -4.20
N ASN A 43 -4.86 -14.90 -4.81
CA ASN A 43 -4.91 -13.45 -4.99
C ASN A 43 -5.14 -12.70 -3.67
N ASN A 44 -5.91 -13.26 -2.74
CA ASN A 44 -6.09 -12.70 -1.40
C ASN A 44 -4.76 -12.62 -0.66
N PHE A 45 -4.00 -13.71 -0.64
CA PHE A 45 -2.66 -13.72 -0.06
C PHE A 45 -1.73 -12.65 -0.70
N ILE A 46 -1.73 -12.56 -2.03
CA ILE A 46 -0.89 -11.56 -2.72
C ILE A 46 -1.31 -10.14 -2.33
N ARG A 47 -2.60 -9.84 -2.26
CA ARG A 47 -3.09 -8.51 -1.88
C ARG A 47 -2.80 -8.17 -0.43
N GLU A 48 -2.99 -9.11 0.48
CA GLU A 48 -2.80 -8.92 1.91
C GLU A 48 -1.31 -8.92 2.27
N GLU A 49 -0.61 -10.02 2.04
CA GLU A 49 0.77 -10.15 2.50
C GLU A 49 1.76 -9.27 1.69
N SER A 50 1.68 -9.34 0.36
CA SER A 50 2.54 -8.51 -0.49
C SER A 50 2.13 -7.03 -0.43
N GLY A 51 0.84 -6.74 -0.26
CA GLY A 51 0.33 -5.39 -0.14
C GLY A 51 0.65 -4.75 1.21
N PHE A 52 0.21 -5.35 2.29
CA PHE A 52 0.32 -4.76 3.63
C PHE A 52 1.75 -4.75 4.16
N LEU A 53 2.49 -5.85 3.96
CA LEU A 53 3.83 -6.01 4.52
C LEU A 53 4.94 -5.44 3.65
N LEU A 54 4.83 -5.51 2.31
CA LEU A 54 5.89 -5.08 1.41
C LEU A 54 5.61 -3.76 0.71
N LEU A 55 4.45 -3.62 0.06
CA LEU A 55 4.19 -2.43 -0.75
C LEU A 55 4.18 -1.17 0.09
N MET A 56 3.60 -1.22 1.29
CA MET A 56 3.48 -0.06 2.16
C MET A 56 4.85 0.54 2.56
N PRO A 57 5.80 -0.23 3.15
CA PRO A 57 7.13 0.32 3.43
C PRO A 57 7.91 0.70 2.17
N ILE A 58 7.75 -0.04 1.06
CA ILE A 58 8.38 0.31 -0.21
C ILE A 58 7.93 1.69 -0.70
N LEU A 59 6.63 1.99 -0.65
CA LEU A 59 6.10 3.30 -1.03
C LEU A 59 6.71 4.42 -0.19
N VAL A 60 6.82 4.23 1.13
CA VAL A 60 7.41 5.22 2.02
C VAL A 60 8.90 5.38 1.75
N LEU A 61 9.65 4.29 1.56
CA LEU A 61 11.08 4.35 1.22
C LEU A 61 11.32 5.03 -0.14
N LEU A 62 10.47 4.79 -1.13
CA LEU A 62 10.51 5.50 -2.41
C LEU A 62 10.21 6.99 -2.24
N ALA A 63 9.25 7.34 -1.37
CA ALA A 63 8.96 8.73 -1.02
C ALA A 63 10.17 9.38 -0.34
N ILE A 64 10.73 8.78 0.71
CA ILE A 64 11.94 9.24 1.40
C ILE A 64 13.03 9.51 0.37
N ASN A 65 13.36 8.55 -0.45
CA ASN A 65 14.40 8.67 -1.47
C ASN A 65 14.12 9.79 -2.48
N SER A 66 12.84 10.09 -2.79
CA SER A 66 12.49 11.16 -3.73
C SER A 66 12.49 12.54 -3.09
N PHE A 67 12.17 12.64 -1.79
CA PHE A 67 12.12 13.91 -1.08
C PHE A 67 13.47 14.32 -0.52
N PHE A 68 14.24 13.39 0.09
CA PHE A 68 15.52 13.70 0.73
C PHE A 68 16.66 13.91 -0.25
N LEU A 69 16.78 13.15 -1.33
CA LEU A 69 17.86 13.34 -2.30
C LEU A 69 17.85 14.73 -2.97
N GLU A 70 16.70 15.38 -3.01
CA GLU A 70 16.61 16.76 -3.54
C GLU A 70 17.08 17.78 -2.51
N LEU A 71 16.97 17.47 -1.21
CA LEU A 71 17.47 18.31 -0.13
C LEU A 71 19.01 18.19 -0.02
N ASP A 72 19.54 16.96 0.00
CA ASP A 72 20.97 16.71 0.22
C ASP A 72 21.86 17.18 -0.94
N ASN A 73 21.37 17.09 -2.18
CA ASN A 73 22.18 17.44 -3.36
C ASN A 73 22.13 18.94 -3.75
N ASN A 74 21.61 19.83 -2.88
CA ASN A 74 21.35 21.25 -3.23
C ASN A 74 20.57 21.44 -4.55
N THR A 75 19.98 20.37 -5.11
CA THR A 75 19.19 20.43 -6.35
C THR A 75 17.90 21.22 -6.16
N MET A 76 17.49 21.43 -4.91
CA MET A 76 16.41 22.36 -4.56
C MET A 76 16.70 23.78 -5.03
N LYS A 77 17.94 24.26 -4.91
CA LYS A 77 18.32 25.61 -5.41
C LYS A 77 18.14 25.70 -6.93
N ASN A 78 18.48 24.64 -7.66
CA ASN A 78 18.31 24.57 -9.11
C ASN A 78 16.83 24.41 -9.53
N LEU A 79 16.01 23.75 -8.70
CA LEU A 79 14.55 23.64 -8.92
C LEU A 79 13.81 24.95 -8.66
N LEU A 80 14.34 25.81 -7.77
CA LEU A 80 13.77 27.15 -7.49
C LEU A 80 14.03 28.18 -8.61
N VAL A 81 15.03 27.94 -9.45
CA VAL A 81 15.25 28.75 -10.66
C VAL A 81 14.17 28.51 -11.73
N ILE A 82 13.51 27.33 -11.66
CA ILE A 82 12.38 27.02 -12.53
C ILE A 82 11.09 27.46 -11.82
N PRO A 83 10.16 28.19 -12.47
CA PRO A 83 8.94 28.69 -11.84
C PRO A 83 7.90 27.57 -11.59
N ILE A 84 8.26 26.54 -10.81
CA ILE A 84 7.38 25.44 -10.43
C ILE A 84 7.00 25.62 -8.96
N SER A 85 5.70 25.62 -8.65
CA SER A 85 5.22 25.74 -7.28
C SER A 85 5.61 24.50 -6.45
N LYS A 86 6.01 24.68 -5.19
CA LYS A 86 6.31 23.60 -4.23
C LYS A 86 5.16 22.59 -4.13
N LYS A 87 3.90 23.06 -4.28
CA LYS A 87 2.70 22.22 -4.33
C LYS A 87 2.75 21.23 -5.50
N ASN A 88 3.08 21.68 -6.68
CA ASN A 88 3.11 20.82 -7.88
C ASN A 88 4.21 19.77 -7.81
N ILE A 89 5.33 20.08 -7.15
CA ILE A 89 6.42 19.11 -6.91
C ILE A 89 5.92 17.97 -6.02
N ILE A 90 5.24 18.28 -4.91
CA ILE A 90 4.68 17.25 -4.02
C ILE A 90 3.66 16.39 -4.74
N ILE A 91 2.68 17.01 -5.39
CA ILE A 91 1.60 16.29 -6.09
C ILE A 91 2.18 15.38 -7.17
N SER A 92 3.15 15.84 -7.96
CA SER A 92 3.75 15.01 -9.00
C SER A 92 4.46 13.78 -8.44
N LYS A 93 5.15 13.90 -7.29
CA LYS A 93 5.78 12.76 -6.61
C LYS A 93 4.74 11.77 -6.08
N LEU A 94 3.67 12.26 -5.47
CA LEU A 94 2.59 11.41 -4.96
C LEU A 94 1.86 10.66 -6.08
N ILE A 95 1.65 11.30 -7.24
CA ILE A 95 1.08 10.64 -8.43
C ILE A 95 2.00 9.51 -8.93
N VAL A 96 3.32 9.73 -8.94
CA VAL A 96 4.27 8.66 -9.33
C VAL A 96 4.20 7.47 -8.38
N LEU A 97 4.08 7.73 -7.06
CA LEU A 97 3.91 6.66 -6.07
C LEU A 97 2.56 5.94 -6.23
N LEU A 98 1.48 6.65 -6.58
CA LEU A 98 0.19 6.04 -6.88
C LEU A 98 0.28 5.08 -8.09
N ILE A 99 0.88 5.55 -9.18
CA ILE A 99 1.08 4.73 -10.37
C ILE A 99 1.92 3.49 -10.03
N PHE A 100 3.00 3.67 -9.25
CA PHE A 100 3.83 2.56 -8.80
C PHE A 100 3.04 1.54 -7.97
N SER A 101 2.21 2.00 -7.03
CA SER A 101 1.38 1.15 -6.19
C SER A 101 0.41 0.28 -7.01
N ILE A 102 -0.25 0.88 -7.98
CA ILE A 102 -1.17 0.17 -8.88
C ILE A 102 -0.41 -0.86 -9.71
N ILE A 103 0.74 -0.48 -10.31
CA ILE A 103 1.56 -1.40 -11.11
C ILE A 103 2.05 -2.57 -10.25
N PHE A 104 2.47 -2.32 -9.01
CA PHE A 104 2.93 -3.35 -8.09
C PHE A 104 1.85 -4.42 -7.86
N GLN A 105 0.62 -4.01 -7.60
CA GLN A 105 -0.51 -4.92 -7.36
C GLN A 105 -0.94 -5.66 -8.66
N ILE A 106 -0.91 -4.98 -9.80
CA ILE A 106 -1.19 -5.62 -11.10
C ILE A 106 -0.13 -6.68 -11.43
N VAL A 107 1.15 -6.41 -11.16
CA VAL A 107 2.23 -7.38 -11.36
C VAL A 107 2.02 -8.59 -10.44
N GLY A 108 1.70 -8.37 -9.17
CA GLY A 108 1.38 -9.45 -8.23
C GLY A 108 0.21 -10.32 -8.71
N PHE A 109 -0.89 -9.69 -9.12
CA PHE A 109 -2.05 -10.37 -9.71
C PHE A 109 -1.66 -11.19 -10.95
N GLY A 110 -0.87 -10.59 -11.86
CA GLY A 110 -0.42 -11.26 -13.08
C GLY A 110 0.42 -12.51 -12.77
N ILE A 111 1.28 -12.44 -11.76
CA ILE A 111 2.06 -13.61 -11.31
C ILE A 111 1.14 -14.69 -10.72
N GLY A 112 0.18 -14.30 -9.87
CA GLY A 112 -0.82 -15.21 -9.32
C GLY A 112 -1.59 -15.94 -10.43
N ALA A 113 -2.03 -15.20 -11.46
CA ALA A 113 -2.74 -15.77 -12.59
C ALA A 113 -1.86 -16.70 -13.43
N LEU A 114 -0.62 -16.32 -13.72
CA LEU A 114 0.33 -17.17 -14.46
C LEU A 114 0.65 -18.45 -13.69
N MET A 115 0.89 -18.37 -12.39
CA MET A 115 1.16 -19.53 -11.57
C MET A 115 -0.05 -20.44 -11.49
N SER A 116 -1.27 -19.89 -11.36
CA SER A 116 -2.51 -20.68 -11.37
C SER A 116 -2.66 -21.46 -12.69
N LEU A 117 -2.32 -20.85 -13.83
CA LEU A 117 -2.30 -21.58 -15.13
C LEU A 117 -1.27 -22.70 -15.15
N VAL A 118 -0.07 -22.47 -14.63
CA VAL A 118 1.01 -23.49 -14.58
C VAL A 118 0.58 -24.70 -13.74
N PHE A 119 -0.11 -24.46 -12.62
CA PHE A 119 -0.60 -25.51 -11.71
C PHE A 119 -2.00 -26.00 -12.08
N LYS A 120 -2.58 -25.58 -13.20
CA LYS A 120 -3.91 -25.98 -13.70
C LYS A 120 -5.05 -25.66 -12.73
N ILE A 121 -4.93 -24.55 -12.00
CA ILE A 121 -5.97 -24.03 -11.11
C ILE A 121 -6.93 -23.19 -11.96
N PRO A 122 -8.26 -23.38 -11.86
CA PRO A 122 -9.25 -22.57 -12.58
C PRO A 122 -9.14 -21.09 -12.20
N LEU A 123 -9.25 -20.19 -13.20
CA LEU A 123 -9.15 -18.73 -12.99
C LEU A 123 -10.54 -18.13 -12.67
N ASP A 124 -11.20 -18.63 -11.63
CA ASP A 124 -12.53 -18.17 -11.25
C ASP A 124 -12.48 -16.74 -10.70
N GLY A 125 -13.42 -15.90 -11.15
CA GLY A 125 -13.48 -14.51 -10.70
C GLY A 125 -12.32 -13.62 -11.17
N LEU A 126 -11.66 -13.94 -12.29
CA LEU A 126 -10.50 -13.21 -12.82
C LEU A 126 -10.77 -11.70 -12.93
N GLY A 127 -11.92 -11.29 -13.47
CA GLY A 127 -12.27 -9.88 -13.62
C GLY A 127 -12.41 -9.15 -12.29
N LEU A 128 -13.06 -9.77 -11.31
CA LEU A 128 -13.20 -9.22 -9.95
C LEU A 128 -11.82 -9.07 -9.29
N ASN A 129 -11.00 -10.13 -9.32
CA ASN A 129 -9.66 -10.10 -8.73
C ASN A 129 -8.75 -9.06 -9.38
N PHE A 130 -8.88 -8.82 -10.68
CA PHE A 130 -8.15 -7.74 -11.37
C PHE A 130 -8.59 -6.35 -10.89
N ILE A 131 -9.91 -6.11 -10.77
CA ILE A 131 -10.43 -4.85 -10.25
C ILE A 131 -9.99 -4.64 -8.81
N LEU A 132 -10.05 -5.69 -7.98
CA LEU A 132 -9.57 -5.64 -6.60
C LEU A 132 -8.06 -5.36 -6.51
N ALA A 133 -7.24 -5.88 -7.41
CA ALA A 133 -5.81 -5.56 -7.45
C ALA A 133 -5.56 -4.06 -7.70
N ILE A 134 -6.28 -3.45 -8.65
CA ILE A 134 -6.19 -2.01 -8.91
C ILE A 134 -6.66 -1.22 -7.70
N ALA A 135 -7.82 -1.57 -7.15
CA ALA A 135 -8.41 -0.89 -6.00
C ALA A 135 -7.49 -0.99 -4.77
N THR A 136 -6.91 -2.16 -4.51
CA THR A 136 -5.94 -2.36 -3.43
C THR A 136 -4.68 -1.51 -3.63
N GLY A 137 -4.20 -1.36 -4.86
CA GLY A 137 -3.10 -0.44 -5.17
C GLY A 137 -3.42 1.00 -4.78
N ILE A 138 -4.64 1.47 -5.04
CA ILE A 138 -5.08 2.83 -4.69
C ILE A 138 -5.18 3.00 -3.16
N VAL A 139 -5.84 2.08 -2.46
CA VAL A 139 -6.04 2.21 -1.01
C VAL A 139 -4.73 2.04 -0.23
N LEU A 140 -3.80 1.21 -0.68
CA LEU A 140 -2.48 1.07 -0.05
C LEU A 140 -1.59 2.29 -0.27
N TRP A 141 -1.70 2.95 -1.42
CA TRP A 141 -1.07 4.25 -1.60
C TRP A 141 -1.62 5.27 -0.59
N ALA A 142 -2.94 5.33 -0.41
CA ALA A 142 -3.56 6.20 0.60
C ALA A 142 -3.09 5.85 2.01
N ALA A 143 -3.01 4.57 2.35
CA ALA A 143 -2.51 4.06 3.64
C ALA A 143 -1.03 4.43 3.93
N ALA A 144 -0.22 4.63 2.91
CA ALA A 144 1.17 5.06 3.08
C ALA A 144 1.31 6.56 3.36
N LEU A 145 0.33 7.40 3.01
CA LEU A 145 0.42 8.86 3.13
C LEU A 145 0.62 9.37 4.56
N PRO A 146 -0.03 8.84 5.61
CA PRO A 146 0.25 9.26 6.98
C PRO A 146 1.71 9.03 7.36
N CYS A 147 2.28 7.88 7.04
CA CYS A 147 3.69 7.60 7.29
C CYS A 147 4.63 8.51 6.49
N ILE A 148 4.33 8.76 5.22
CA ILE A 148 5.09 9.70 4.39
C ILE A 148 5.06 11.10 5.00
N THR A 149 3.90 11.54 5.51
CA THR A 149 3.74 12.84 6.18
C THR A 149 4.60 12.93 7.44
N LEU A 150 4.60 11.88 8.28
CA LEU A 150 5.43 11.80 9.48
C LEU A 150 6.92 11.87 9.14
N VAL A 151 7.35 11.11 8.16
CA VAL A 151 8.75 11.10 7.73
C VAL A 151 9.18 12.48 7.20
N ILE A 152 8.34 13.13 6.40
CA ILE A 152 8.63 14.49 5.92
C ILE A 152 8.67 15.48 7.08
N TRP A 153 7.86 15.30 8.12
CA TRP A 153 7.87 16.17 9.29
C TRP A 153 9.15 16.01 10.12
N PHE A 154 9.57 14.75 10.37
CA PHE A 154 10.75 14.44 11.20
C PHE A 154 12.10 14.47 10.46
N ASP A 155 12.17 15.01 9.28
CA ASP A 155 13.27 15.13 8.31
C ASP A 155 14.66 15.51 8.87
N LYS A 156 15.11 14.84 9.91
CA LYS A 156 16.42 15.08 10.52
C LYS A 156 17.48 14.01 10.18
N SER A 157 17.05 12.80 9.84
CA SER A 157 17.97 11.71 9.54
C SER A 157 17.27 10.60 8.75
N TYR A 158 17.97 10.07 7.76
CA TYR A 158 17.51 8.91 6.99
C TYR A 158 17.23 7.69 7.89
N LEU A 159 18.09 7.45 8.90
CA LEU A 159 17.92 6.35 9.84
C LEU A 159 16.61 6.47 10.64
N LEU A 160 16.32 7.66 11.17
CA LEU A 160 15.08 7.92 11.89
C LEU A 160 13.85 7.66 11.00
N SER A 161 13.93 8.09 9.74
CA SER A 161 12.86 7.84 8.77
C SER A 161 12.61 6.34 8.55
N VAL A 162 13.67 5.53 8.42
CA VAL A 162 13.56 4.08 8.28
C VAL A 162 12.92 3.44 9.52
N ILE A 163 13.29 3.89 10.73
CA ILE A 163 12.69 3.42 11.99
C ILE A 163 11.19 3.75 12.04
N ILE A 164 10.80 4.95 11.67
CA ILE A 164 9.38 5.36 11.61
C ILE A 164 8.60 4.46 10.65
N VAL A 165 9.13 4.21 9.47
CA VAL A 165 8.51 3.32 8.47
C VAL A 165 8.30 1.92 9.04
N PHE A 166 9.34 1.37 9.67
CA PHE A 166 9.28 0.04 10.25
C PHE A 166 8.23 -0.07 11.35
N ILE A 167 8.25 0.87 12.31
CA ILE A 167 7.26 0.89 13.41
C ILE A 167 5.84 1.06 12.84
N TYR A 168 5.62 2.01 11.94
CA TYR A 168 4.30 2.27 11.36
C TYR A 168 3.76 1.04 10.62
N THR A 169 4.59 0.42 9.77
CA THR A 169 4.19 -0.75 8.99
C THR A 169 3.88 -1.94 9.89
N LEU A 170 4.78 -2.26 10.84
CA LEU A 170 4.55 -3.39 11.75
C LEU A 170 3.33 -3.16 12.64
N THR A 171 3.14 -1.97 13.17
CA THR A 171 1.98 -1.67 14.01
C THR A 171 0.68 -1.88 13.23
N ASN A 172 0.57 -1.30 12.03
CA ASN A 172 -0.60 -1.49 11.18
C ASN A 172 -0.80 -2.97 10.80
N TYR A 173 0.29 -3.67 10.46
CA TYR A 173 0.24 -5.08 10.08
C TYR A 173 -0.18 -5.98 11.24
N ILE A 174 0.32 -5.75 12.45
CA ILE A 174 -0.08 -6.54 13.63
C ILE A 174 -1.54 -6.24 14.03
N MET A 175 -1.97 -4.99 13.90
CA MET A 175 -3.32 -4.59 14.28
C MET A 175 -4.41 -5.27 13.45
N HIS A 176 -4.17 -5.64 12.18
CA HIS A 176 -5.18 -6.28 11.36
C HIS A 176 -5.43 -7.76 11.75
N PHE A 177 -4.52 -8.39 12.50
CA PHE A 177 -4.75 -9.73 13.07
C PHE A 177 -5.50 -9.68 14.42
N SER A 178 -5.62 -8.50 15.04
CA SER A 178 -6.27 -8.39 16.34
C SER A 178 -7.79 -8.32 16.21
N GLU A 179 -8.49 -9.40 16.56
CA GLU A 179 -9.95 -9.43 16.58
C GLU A 179 -10.53 -8.28 17.41
N GLY A 180 -9.92 -7.94 18.55
CA GLY A 180 -10.34 -6.80 19.39
C GLY A 180 -10.24 -5.43 18.71
N ILE A 181 -9.53 -5.31 17.60
CA ILE A 181 -9.42 -4.10 16.79
C ILE A 181 -10.33 -4.17 15.57
N ILE A 182 -10.30 -5.27 14.81
CA ILE A 182 -11.05 -5.38 13.57
C ILE A 182 -12.55 -5.64 13.78
N MET A 183 -12.94 -6.28 14.89
CA MET A 183 -14.33 -6.54 15.26
C MET A 183 -14.93 -5.43 16.13
N GLN A 184 -14.67 -4.17 15.79
CA GLN A 184 -15.28 -3.01 16.42
C GLN A 184 -16.27 -2.35 15.47
N PRO A 185 -17.38 -1.77 15.99
CA PRO A 185 -18.29 -1.01 15.14
C PRO A 185 -17.57 0.16 14.49
N ILE A 186 -18.09 0.62 13.33
CA ILE A 186 -17.54 1.78 12.64
C ILE A 186 -17.67 3.01 13.53
N GLY A 187 -16.56 3.72 13.79
CA GLY A 187 -16.53 4.86 14.68
C GLY A 187 -15.12 5.38 14.93
N PHE A 188 -14.94 6.16 15.98
CA PHE A 188 -13.64 6.69 16.38
C PHE A 188 -12.84 5.65 17.17
N ASN A 189 -12.34 4.64 16.49
CA ASN A 189 -11.53 3.55 17.04
C ASN A 189 -10.39 3.14 16.10
N LEU A 190 -9.45 2.33 16.60
CA LEU A 190 -8.27 1.91 15.85
C LEU A 190 -8.62 1.09 14.60
N GLY A 191 -9.67 0.28 14.64
CA GLY A 191 -10.13 -0.51 13.49
C GLY A 191 -10.67 0.33 12.33
N THR A 192 -11.03 1.58 12.60
CA THR A 192 -11.53 2.53 11.58
C THR A 192 -10.48 3.57 11.19
N LEU A 193 -9.66 4.03 12.15
CA LEU A 193 -8.67 5.09 11.94
C LEU A 193 -7.33 4.56 11.42
N MET A 194 -6.99 3.30 11.69
CA MET A 194 -5.78 2.70 11.16
C MET A 194 -6.03 2.17 9.74
N PRO A 195 -5.22 2.60 8.76
CA PRO A 195 -5.52 2.30 7.35
C PRO A 195 -5.55 0.81 7.03
N ILE A 196 -4.60 -0.01 7.55
CA ILE A 196 -4.57 -1.44 7.21
C ILE A 196 -5.73 -2.22 7.84
N PRO A 197 -6.09 -2.09 9.12
CA PRO A 197 -7.30 -2.68 9.68
C PRO A 197 -8.57 -2.30 8.90
N LEU A 198 -8.70 -1.03 8.50
CA LEU A 198 -9.83 -0.55 7.71
C LEU A 198 -9.87 -1.22 6.32
N ILE A 199 -8.72 -1.28 5.62
CA ILE A 199 -8.59 -1.93 4.31
C ILE A 199 -8.85 -3.43 4.42
N PHE A 200 -8.37 -4.09 5.47
CA PHE A 200 -8.62 -5.50 5.71
C PHE A 200 -10.12 -5.78 5.86
N ARG A 201 -10.84 -4.99 6.68
CA ARG A 201 -12.29 -5.10 6.85
C ARG A 201 -13.06 -4.89 5.54
N TRP A 202 -12.57 -4.01 4.67
CA TRP A 202 -13.13 -3.82 3.34
C TRP A 202 -12.79 -4.96 2.39
N LEU A 203 -11.55 -5.46 2.41
CA LEU A 203 -11.07 -6.45 1.44
C LEU A 203 -11.63 -7.85 1.74
N TYR A 204 -11.75 -8.20 3.03
CA TYR A 204 -12.15 -9.54 3.47
C TYR A 204 -13.57 -9.93 3.04
N GLN A 205 -14.47 -8.98 2.78
CA GLN A 205 -15.82 -9.26 2.26
C GLN A 205 -15.82 -9.94 0.88
N PHE A 206 -14.72 -9.84 0.13
CA PHE A 206 -14.57 -10.46 -1.20
C PHE A 206 -13.85 -11.82 -1.12
N ASN A 207 -13.48 -12.27 0.08
CA ASN A 207 -12.85 -13.56 0.25
C ASN A 207 -13.91 -14.67 0.19
N ILE A 208 -13.55 -15.78 -0.46
CA ILE A 208 -14.37 -17.00 -0.45
C ILE A 208 -13.78 -17.90 0.64
N PRO A 209 -14.48 -18.08 1.78
CA PRO A 209 -13.95 -18.89 2.87
C PRO A 209 -13.96 -20.39 2.48
N VAL A 210 -12.87 -21.09 2.80
CA VAL A 210 -12.70 -22.52 2.51
C VAL A 210 -12.44 -23.28 3.80
N GLY A 211 -13.30 -24.24 4.13
CA GLY A 211 -13.23 -25.02 5.36
C GLY A 211 -13.92 -24.37 6.56
N ASP A 212 -14.29 -25.20 7.53
CA ASP A 212 -15.19 -24.82 8.64
C ASP A 212 -14.69 -23.64 9.46
N VAL A 213 -13.39 -23.59 9.76
CA VAL A 213 -12.77 -22.54 10.57
C VAL A 213 -12.84 -21.17 9.86
N GLN A 214 -12.57 -21.13 8.55
CA GLN A 214 -12.65 -19.89 7.80
C GLN A 214 -14.10 -19.43 7.61
N ILE A 215 -15.05 -20.36 7.43
CA ILE A 215 -16.48 -20.06 7.33
C ILE A 215 -16.98 -19.50 8.65
N GLU A 216 -16.62 -20.09 9.79
CA GLU A 216 -17.00 -19.59 11.11
C GLU A 216 -16.46 -18.17 11.34
N PHE A 217 -15.17 -17.94 11.06
CA PHE A 217 -14.58 -16.61 11.17
C PHE A 217 -15.26 -15.61 10.23
N PHE A 218 -15.50 -15.97 8.97
CA PHE A 218 -16.14 -15.10 7.98
C PHE A 218 -17.54 -14.68 8.44
N ASN A 219 -18.34 -15.63 8.94
CA ASN A 219 -19.69 -15.35 9.43
C ASN A 219 -19.67 -14.40 10.63
N ARG A 220 -18.78 -14.63 11.61
CA ARG A 220 -18.62 -13.77 12.79
C ARG A 220 -18.08 -12.39 12.41
N PHE A 221 -17.18 -12.32 11.44
CA PHE A 221 -16.54 -11.07 11.00
C PHE A 221 -17.41 -10.27 10.04
N SER A 222 -18.38 -10.88 9.38
CA SER A 222 -19.21 -10.23 8.35
C SER A 222 -19.99 -9.01 8.85
N GLU A 223 -20.36 -8.98 10.15
CA GLU A 223 -21.02 -7.83 10.79
C GLU A 223 -20.14 -6.56 10.83
N TYR A 224 -18.82 -6.75 10.73
CA TYR A 224 -17.83 -5.66 10.81
C TYR A 224 -17.26 -5.27 9.45
N PHE A 225 -17.78 -5.81 8.36
CA PHE A 225 -17.33 -5.43 7.02
C PHE A 225 -17.61 -3.96 6.74
N VAL A 226 -16.66 -3.35 6.02
CA VAL A 226 -16.77 -1.95 5.64
C VAL A 226 -17.14 -1.88 4.16
N SER A 227 -18.22 -1.19 3.83
CA SER A 227 -18.63 -1.01 2.44
C SER A 227 -17.57 -0.22 1.65
N SER A 228 -17.47 -0.51 0.34
CA SER A 228 -16.49 0.17 -0.53
C SER A 228 -16.59 1.70 -0.48
N PRO A 229 -17.80 2.33 -0.58
CA PRO A 229 -17.91 3.77 -0.51
C PRO A 229 -17.38 4.35 0.81
N LEU A 230 -17.62 3.66 1.93
CA LEU A 230 -17.18 4.11 3.24
C LEU A 230 -15.67 4.00 3.41
N CYS A 231 -15.07 2.87 3.04
CA CYS A 231 -13.63 2.68 3.06
C CYS A 231 -12.90 3.75 2.23
N PHE A 232 -13.34 3.94 0.98
CA PHE A 232 -12.74 4.93 0.09
C PHE A 232 -12.95 6.36 0.59
N SER A 233 -14.09 6.68 1.20
CA SER A 233 -14.36 8.01 1.75
C SER A 233 -13.43 8.34 2.92
N ILE A 234 -13.25 7.42 3.86
CA ILE A 234 -12.36 7.60 5.01
C ILE A 234 -10.91 7.79 4.54
N LEU A 235 -10.42 6.90 3.68
CA LEU A 235 -9.05 6.98 3.14
C LEU A 235 -8.83 8.23 2.29
N LEU A 236 -9.85 8.71 1.57
CA LEU A 236 -9.80 9.96 0.81
C LEU A 236 -9.63 11.16 1.76
N ILE A 237 -10.42 11.22 2.84
CA ILE A 237 -10.33 12.29 3.83
C ILE A 237 -8.94 12.29 4.48
N GLU A 238 -8.45 11.14 4.92
CA GLU A 238 -7.09 10.99 5.48
C GLU A 238 -6.02 11.44 4.47
N SER A 239 -6.15 11.02 3.21
CA SER A 239 -5.23 11.41 2.13
C SER A 239 -5.20 12.92 1.91
N ILE A 240 -6.36 13.57 1.87
CA ILE A 240 -6.46 15.02 1.71
C ILE A 240 -5.77 15.73 2.88
N ILE A 241 -6.03 15.32 4.12
CA ILE A 241 -5.40 15.88 5.31
C ILE A 241 -3.87 15.73 5.23
N CYS A 242 -3.38 14.53 4.92
CA CYS A 242 -1.95 14.26 4.80
C CYS A 242 -1.29 15.11 3.69
N ILE A 243 -1.92 15.22 2.52
CA ILE A 243 -1.40 16.03 1.41
C ILE A 243 -1.35 17.51 1.80
N LEU A 244 -2.38 18.05 2.45
CA LEU A 244 -2.39 19.44 2.92
C LEU A 244 -1.30 19.68 3.96
N LEU A 245 -1.09 18.76 4.91
CA LEU A 245 -0.02 18.83 5.89
C LEU A 245 1.36 18.81 5.22
N MET A 246 1.61 17.89 4.28
CA MET A 246 2.87 17.82 3.53
C MET A 246 3.15 19.14 2.79
N ILE A 247 2.15 19.72 2.13
CA ILE A 247 2.29 21.01 1.43
C ILE A 247 2.62 22.12 2.42
N ARG A 248 1.98 22.15 3.60
CA ARG A 248 2.24 23.16 4.64
C ARG A 248 3.65 23.02 5.21
N ILE A 249 4.09 21.80 5.52
CA ILE A 249 5.45 21.53 6.03
C ILE A 249 6.49 21.98 5.00
N TYR A 250 6.28 21.63 3.74
CA TYR A 250 7.23 21.93 2.66
C TYR A 250 7.31 23.44 2.33
N LYS A 251 6.19 24.17 2.51
CA LYS A 251 6.20 25.65 2.35
C LYS A 251 6.96 26.36 3.47
N ARG A 252 6.91 25.84 4.71
CA ARG A 252 7.58 26.43 5.87
C ARG A 252 9.10 26.21 5.88
N ARG A 253 9.59 25.28 5.08
CA ARG A 253 11.04 25.10 4.89
C ARG A 253 11.54 26.26 4.04
N GLU A 254 12.10 27.26 4.71
CA GLU A 254 12.92 28.29 4.08
C GLU A 254 14.21 27.62 3.62
N ILE A 255 14.52 27.81 2.36
CA ILE A 255 15.74 27.31 1.71
C ILE A 255 16.71 28.46 1.59
#